data_7e800c4116faf83ca1b37ed4a5766ce1
#
_entry.id   7e800c4116faf83ca1b37ed4a5766ce1
#
_cell.length_a   1.000
_cell.length_b   1.000
_cell.length_c   1.000
_cell.angle_alpha   90.00
_cell.angle_beta   90.00
_cell.angle_gamma   90.00
#
_symmetry.space_group_name_H-M   'P 1'
#
loop_
_entity.id
_entity.type
_entity.pdbx_description
1 polymer ?
#
loop_
_entity_poly.entity_id
_entity_poly.type
_entity_poly.pdbx_seq_one_letter_code
_entity_poly.pdbx_strand_id
1 'polypeptide(L)'
;MIEAARDLLLELGDQSKLSVRAVTARAGVSPNALYIHFASKDELLEAVMTASYREWRAVLNGGVPQGAEPIEQLRAYCRGYFRFAHERAGIFRVVFMTTIRDGVPVPVRGGPVGEDEGVDSFNDFLAIVARCLPDDVDAFSQASYLWAALHGRATLGGAIPTFPWPPIDEYIERMIELHITGAPTDAAEAS
;
A
#
# COMPACT_ATOMS: atom_id res chain seq x y z
N MET A 1 -21.29 5.89 -5.34
CA MET A 1 -20.42 6.84 -6.10
C MET A 1 -18.94 6.50 -5.97
N ILE A 2 -18.41 6.25 -4.77
CA ILE A 2 -16.99 5.85 -4.59
C ILE A 2 -16.66 4.61 -5.43
N GLU A 3 -17.43 3.53 -5.35
CA GLU A 3 -17.24 2.32 -6.15
C GLU A 3 -17.27 2.62 -7.66
N ALA A 4 -18.27 3.38 -8.13
CA ALA A 4 -18.37 3.75 -9.53
C ALA A 4 -17.17 4.57 -10.03
N ALA A 5 -16.65 5.47 -9.18
CA ALA A 5 -15.45 6.25 -9.50
C ALA A 5 -14.20 5.36 -9.52
N ARG A 6 -14.07 4.42 -8.56
CA ARG A 6 -12.99 3.45 -8.52
C ARG A 6 -12.95 2.56 -9.76
N ASP A 7 -14.10 1.99 -10.15
CA ASP A 7 -14.20 1.15 -11.35
C ASP A 7 -13.79 1.92 -12.60
N LEU A 8 -14.26 3.16 -12.75
CA LEU A 8 -13.89 4.01 -13.88
C LEU A 8 -12.40 4.37 -13.87
N LEU A 9 -11.79 4.63 -12.72
CA LEU A 9 -10.35 4.86 -12.61
C LEU A 9 -9.55 3.65 -13.10
N LEU A 10 -10.01 2.45 -12.77
CA LEU A 10 -9.39 1.20 -13.23
C LEU A 10 -9.50 1.02 -14.74
N GLU A 11 -10.65 1.31 -15.31
CA GLU A 11 -10.89 1.23 -16.76
C GLU A 11 -10.08 2.27 -17.53
N LEU A 12 -10.03 3.51 -17.03
CA LEU A 12 -9.38 4.64 -17.70
C LEU A 12 -7.85 4.66 -17.53
N GLY A 13 -7.33 4.08 -16.43
CA GLY A 13 -5.91 4.10 -16.08
C GLY A 13 -5.33 5.50 -15.79
N ASP A 14 -6.18 6.53 -15.80
CA ASP A 14 -5.77 7.94 -15.68
C ASP A 14 -6.88 8.75 -15.02
N GLN A 15 -6.58 9.35 -13.86
CA GLN A 15 -7.54 10.15 -13.10
C GLN A 15 -7.98 11.44 -13.81
N SER A 16 -7.14 11.98 -14.72
CA SER A 16 -7.48 13.19 -15.46
C SER A 16 -8.69 12.98 -16.40
N LYS A 17 -8.88 11.74 -16.86
CA LYS A 17 -9.98 11.31 -17.72
C LYS A 17 -11.28 11.05 -16.96
N LEU A 18 -11.24 10.95 -15.62
CA LEU A 18 -12.43 10.76 -14.83
C LEU A 18 -13.30 12.02 -14.86
N SER A 19 -14.57 11.88 -15.22
CA SER A 19 -15.52 12.97 -15.24
C SER A 19 -16.70 12.73 -14.30
N VAL A 20 -17.20 13.79 -13.68
CA VAL A 20 -18.40 13.74 -12.82
C VAL A 20 -19.57 13.07 -13.55
N ARG A 21 -19.77 13.40 -14.82
CA ARG A 21 -20.85 12.82 -15.63
C ARG A 21 -20.70 11.31 -15.80
N ALA A 22 -19.49 10.82 -16.03
CA ALA A 22 -19.23 9.37 -16.17
C ALA A 22 -19.49 8.65 -14.84
N VAL A 23 -19.02 9.22 -13.71
CA VAL A 23 -19.23 8.63 -12.38
C VAL A 23 -20.71 8.56 -12.04
N THR A 24 -21.44 9.66 -12.21
CA THR A 24 -22.87 9.71 -11.86
C THR A 24 -23.72 8.82 -12.78
N ALA A 25 -23.38 8.74 -14.07
CA ALA A 25 -24.01 7.81 -15.01
C ALA A 25 -23.76 6.34 -14.59
N ARG A 26 -22.53 5.99 -14.22
CA ARG A 26 -22.17 4.64 -13.73
C ARG A 26 -22.88 4.32 -12.40
N ALA A 27 -23.00 5.29 -11.51
CA ALA A 27 -23.67 5.15 -10.22
C ALA A 27 -25.23 5.18 -10.33
N GLY A 28 -25.79 5.48 -11.50
CA GLY A 28 -27.23 5.57 -11.69
C GLY A 28 -27.89 6.78 -11.02
N VAL A 29 -27.15 7.87 -10.80
CA VAL A 29 -27.62 9.08 -10.13
C VAL A 29 -27.48 10.31 -11.02
N SER A 30 -28.16 11.42 -10.66
CA SER A 30 -28.01 12.67 -11.35
C SER A 30 -26.65 13.34 -11.08
N PRO A 31 -26.11 14.16 -12.00
CA PRO A 31 -24.88 14.91 -11.73
C PRO A 31 -24.94 15.79 -10.49
N ASN A 32 -26.12 16.32 -10.16
CA ASN A 32 -26.33 17.14 -8.97
C ASN A 32 -26.22 16.35 -7.68
N ALA A 33 -26.51 15.03 -7.70
CA ALA A 33 -26.41 14.17 -6.54
C ALA A 33 -24.97 14.02 -6.06
N LEU A 34 -23.96 14.15 -6.94
CA LEU A 34 -22.56 14.12 -6.54
C LEU A 34 -22.25 15.30 -5.61
N TYR A 35 -22.69 16.50 -5.97
CA TYR A 35 -22.39 17.73 -5.23
C TYR A 35 -23.12 17.85 -3.90
N ILE A 36 -24.09 16.95 -3.59
CA ILE A 36 -24.68 16.82 -2.26
C ILE A 36 -23.68 16.19 -1.29
N HIS A 37 -22.77 15.31 -1.80
CA HIS A 37 -21.87 14.52 -0.96
C HIS A 37 -20.39 14.94 -1.09
N PHE A 38 -20.01 15.54 -2.19
CA PHE A 38 -18.63 15.95 -2.49
C PHE A 38 -18.64 17.35 -3.10
N ALA A 39 -17.92 18.29 -2.52
CA ALA A 39 -17.84 19.66 -3.01
C ALA A 39 -17.14 19.74 -4.39
N SER A 40 -16.33 18.75 -4.74
CA SER A 40 -15.58 18.71 -6.00
C SER A 40 -15.30 17.28 -6.47
N LYS A 41 -14.80 17.16 -7.72
CA LYS A 41 -14.26 15.89 -8.23
C LYS A 41 -13.03 15.44 -7.41
N ASP A 42 -12.23 16.39 -6.96
CA ASP A 42 -11.02 16.11 -6.19
C ASP A 42 -11.37 15.50 -4.83
N GLU A 43 -12.39 16.00 -4.14
CA GLU A 43 -12.89 15.42 -2.88
C GLU A 43 -13.43 13.99 -3.09
N LEU A 44 -14.10 13.73 -4.21
CA LEU A 44 -14.48 12.36 -4.55
C LEU A 44 -13.26 11.46 -4.76
N LEU A 45 -12.21 11.95 -5.45
CA LEU A 45 -10.97 11.20 -5.65
C LEU A 45 -10.26 10.89 -4.32
N GLU A 46 -10.20 11.85 -3.41
CA GLU A 46 -9.68 11.65 -2.06
C GLU A 46 -10.46 10.58 -1.30
N ALA A 47 -11.79 10.61 -1.39
CA ALA A 47 -12.63 9.59 -0.77
C ALA A 47 -12.41 8.19 -1.37
N VAL A 48 -12.16 8.09 -2.69
CA VAL A 48 -11.82 6.82 -3.36
C VAL A 48 -10.47 6.32 -2.87
N MET A 49 -9.47 7.20 -2.76
CA MET A 49 -8.13 6.84 -2.26
C MET A 49 -8.21 6.37 -0.81
N THR A 50 -8.84 7.15 0.06
CA THR A 50 -9.03 6.81 1.47
C THR A 50 -9.73 5.46 1.64
N ALA A 51 -10.81 5.20 0.91
CA ALA A 51 -11.51 3.92 0.94
C ALA A 51 -10.64 2.77 0.46
N SER A 52 -9.82 2.99 -0.56
CA SER A 52 -8.92 1.98 -1.13
C SER A 52 -7.76 1.64 -0.17
N TYR A 53 -7.16 2.65 0.47
CA TYR A 53 -6.14 2.44 1.51
C TYR A 53 -6.71 1.74 2.75
N ARG A 54 -7.93 2.11 3.17
CA ARG A 54 -8.59 1.45 4.30
C ARG A 54 -8.86 -0.03 4.02
N GLU A 55 -9.29 -0.37 2.82
CA GLU A 55 -9.49 -1.78 2.41
C GLU A 55 -8.14 -2.52 2.39
N TRP A 56 -7.11 -1.91 1.80
CA TRP A 56 -5.75 -2.43 1.79
C TRP A 56 -5.25 -2.73 3.21
N ARG A 57 -5.29 -1.74 4.11
CA ARG A 57 -4.85 -1.84 5.50
C ARG A 57 -5.61 -2.91 6.27
N ALA A 58 -6.94 -2.97 6.10
CA ALA A 58 -7.77 -3.96 6.77
C ALA A 58 -7.42 -5.40 6.34
N VAL A 59 -7.16 -5.63 5.05
CA VAL A 59 -6.79 -6.96 4.54
C VAL A 59 -5.41 -7.38 5.03
N LEU A 60 -4.43 -6.46 5.02
CA LEU A 60 -3.08 -6.78 5.48
C LEU A 60 -3.05 -7.07 6.98
N ASN A 61 -3.59 -6.17 7.79
CA ASN A 61 -3.58 -6.33 9.24
C ASN A 61 -4.45 -7.50 9.71
N GLY A 62 -5.59 -7.75 9.04
CA GLY A 62 -6.44 -8.89 9.33
C GLY A 62 -5.80 -10.25 9.04
N GLY A 63 -4.76 -10.30 8.21
CA GLY A 63 -3.99 -11.50 7.91
C GLY A 63 -2.83 -11.77 8.88
N VAL A 64 -2.49 -10.81 9.76
CA VAL A 64 -1.38 -10.94 10.71
C VAL A 64 -1.84 -11.68 11.96
N PRO A 65 -1.22 -12.82 12.32
CA PRO A 65 -1.62 -13.60 13.49
C PRO A 65 -1.28 -12.85 14.78
N GLN A 66 -2.31 -12.59 15.61
CA GLN A 66 -2.13 -11.93 16.88
C GLN A 66 -1.39 -12.83 17.88
N GLY A 67 -0.40 -12.27 18.57
CA GLY A 67 0.40 -13.01 19.57
C GLY A 67 1.46 -13.95 19.01
N ALA A 68 1.62 -14.03 17.67
CA ALA A 68 2.74 -14.75 17.07
C ALA A 68 4.06 -13.96 17.24
N GLU A 69 5.19 -14.64 17.08
CA GLU A 69 6.51 -13.99 17.06
C GLU A 69 6.56 -12.90 15.97
N PRO A 70 7.27 -11.78 16.21
CA PRO A 70 7.34 -10.66 15.29
C PRO A 70 7.70 -11.06 13.85
N ILE A 71 8.64 -11.99 13.70
CA ILE A 71 9.09 -12.48 12.39
C ILE A 71 7.98 -13.25 11.65
N GLU A 72 7.13 -14.00 12.36
CA GLU A 72 5.99 -14.69 11.78
C GLU A 72 4.89 -13.70 11.37
N GLN A 73 4.71 -12.63 12.16
CA GLN A 73 3.82 -11.53 11.81
C GLN A 73 4.29 -10.83 10.53
N LEU A 74 5.61 -10.59 10.40
CA LEU A 74 6.21 -9.99 9.21
C LEU A 74 6.02 -10.87 7.97
N ARG A 75 6.26 -12.19 8.08
CA ARG A 75 6.00 -13.15 6.99
C ARG A 75 4.54 -13.12 6.54
N ALA A 76 3.62 -13.12 7.49
CA ALA A 76 2.19 -13.09 7.21
C ALA A 76 1.78 -11.79 6.50
N TYR A 77 2.33 -10.65 6.95
CA TYR A 77 2.12 -9.34 6.31
C TYR A 77 2.63 -9.35 4.86
N CYS A 78 3.87 -9.81 4.62
CA CYS A 78 4.46 -9.89 3.28
C CYS A 78 3.64 -10.80 2.34
N ARG A 79 3.16 -11.96 2.82
CA ARG A 79 2.26 -12.83 2.05
C ARG A 79 0.93 -12.13 1.73
N GLY A 80 0.38 -11.43 2.72
CA GLY A 80 -0.83 -10.60 2.55
C GLY A 80 -0.65 -9.54 1.47
N TYR A 81 0.52 -8.91 1.43
CA TYR A 81 0.90 -7.92 0.41
C TYR A 81 0.79 -8.48 -1.01
N PHE A 82 1.43 -9.62 -1.29
CA PHE A 82 1.40 -10.26 -2.60
C PHE A 82 0.02 -10.80 -2.95
N ARG A 83 -0.67 -11.40 -1.99
CA ARG A 83 -2.04 -11.87 -2.18
C ARG A 83 -2.97 -10.71 -2.57
N PHE A 84 -2.94 -9.61 -1.85
CA PHE A 84 -3.74 -8.42 -2.18
C PHE A 84 -3.38 -7.88 -3.56
N ALA A 85 -2.10 -7.72 -3.87
CA ALA A 85 -1.64 -7.23 -5.17
C ALA A 85 -2.14 -8.10 -6.33
N HIS A 86 -2.31 -9.40 -6.12
CA HIS A 86 -2.84 -10.35 -7.11
C HIS A 86 -4.37 -10.38 -7.14
N GLU A 87 -5.01 -10.60 -6.00
CA GLU A 87 -6.47 -10.80 -5.91
C GLU A 87 -7.25 -9.49 -6.06
N ARG A 88 -6.66 -8.38 -5.65
CA ARG A 88 -7.22 -7.02 -5.68
C ARG A 88 -6.39 -6.08 -6.56
N ALA A 89 -5.87 -6.59 -7.66
CA ALA A 89 -4.96 -5.85 -8.56
C ALA A 89 -5.51 -4.47 -8.97
N GLY A 90 -6.82 -4.34 -9.07
CA GLY A 90 -7.47 -3.07 -9.33
C GLY A 90 -7.23 -2.07 -8.22
N ILE A 91 -7.56 -2.41 -6.97
CA ILE A 91 -7.38 -1.54 -5.81
C ILE A 91 -5.89 -1.24 -5.60
N PHE A 92 -5.03 -2.26 -5.74
CA PHE A 92 -3.58 -2.08 -5.68
C PHE A 92 -3.10 -1.01 -6.68
N ARG A 93 -3.61 -1.01 -7.92
CA ARG A 93 -3.28 0.03 -8.91
C ARG A 93 -3.80 1.41 -8.52
N VAL A 94 -5.01 1.51 -7.99
CA VAL A 94 -5.54 2.81 -7.50
C VAL A 94 -4.65 3.36 -6.41
N VAL A 95 -4.29 2.53 -5.42
CA VAL A 95 -3.48 2.94 -4.26
C VAL A 95 -2.07 3.38 -4.66
N PHE A 96 -1.40 2.65 -5.57
CA PHE A 96 0.02 2.85 -5.81
C PHE A 96 0.39 3.40 -7.19
N MET A 97 -0.51 3.35 -8.18
CA MET A 97 -0.19 3.75 -9.56
C MET A 97 -1.01 4.93 -10.06
N THR A 98 -2.00 5.38 -9.28
CA THR A 98 -2.66 6.64 -9.56
C THR A 98 -1.67 7.76 -9.26
N THR A 99 -1.40 8.62 -10.23
CA THR A 99 -0.46 9.75 -10.05
C THR A 99 -0.88 10.56 -8.84
N ILE A 100 -0.03 10.55 -7.81
CA ILE A 100 -0.22 11.35 -6.61
C ILE A 100 -0.06 12.80 -7.03
N ARG A 101 -1.08 13.64 -6.78
CA ARG A 101 -0.98 15.09 -7.00
C ARG A 101 0.05 15.67 -6.02
N ASP A 102 0.71 16.74 -6.45
CA ASP A 102 1.54 17.57 -5.56
C ASP A 102 0.73 17.93 -4.30
N GLY A 103 1.22 17.53 -3.14
CA GLY A 103 0.60 17.83 -1.85
C GLY A 103 0.01 16.64 -1.08
N VAL A 104 0.02 15.41 -1.60
CA VAL A 104 -0.25 14.23 -0.75
C VAL A 104 0.92 14.06 0.21
N PRO A 105 0.67 14.01 1.54
CA PRO A 105 1.74 13.80 2.50
C PRO A 105 2.45 12.48 2.22
N VAL A 106 3.73 12.54 1.89
CA VAL A 106 4.58 11.35 1.89
C VAL A 106 4.70 10.90 3.34
N PRO A 107 4.69 9.58 3.66
CA PRO A 107 4.95 9.11 5.01
C PRO A 107 6.25 9.73 5.51
N VAL A 108 6.14 10.71 6.42
CA VAL A 108 7.30 11.34 7.04
C VAL A 108 7.50 10.66 8.38
N ARG A 109 8.74 10.28 8.67
CA ARG A 109 9.13 9.74 9.99
C ARG A 109 8.55 10.63 11.10
N GLY A 110 7.58 10.10 11.87
CA GLY A 110 6.94 10.83 12.97
C GLY A 110 5.78 11.75 12.56
N GLY A 111 5.20 11.60 11.37
CA GLY A 111 3.97 12.29 11.00
C GLY A 111 2.77 11.89 11.87
N PRO A 112 1.74 12.75 11.99
CA PRO A 112 0.56 12.46 12.81
C PRO A 112 -0.14 11.19 12.34
N VAL A 113 -0.40 10.29 13.29
CA VAL A 113 -1.15 9.05 13.04
C VAL A 113 -2.64 9.39 12.93
N GLY A 114 -3.33 8.80 11.96
CA GLY A 114 -4.79 8.90 11.85
C GLY A 114 -5.30 9.99 10.89
N GLU A 115 -4.43 10.80 10.29
CA GLU A 115 -4.83 11.81 9.30
C GLU A 115 -4.73 11.31 7.84
N ASP A 116 -3.90 10.28 7.60
CA ASP A 116 -3.69 9.71 6.27
C ASP A 116 -3.58 8.18 6.35
N GLU A 117 -4.50 7.47 5.72
CA GLU A 117 -4.56 6.00 5.71
C GLU A 117 -3.32 5.36 5.04
N GLY A 118 -2.66 6.06 4.11
CA GLY A 118 -1.43 5.60 3.49
C GLY A 118 -0.26 5.66 4.47
N VAL A 119 -0.15 6.75 5.23
CA VAL A 119 0.83 6.92 6.31
C VAL A 119 0.60 5.86 7.39
N ASP A 120 -0.64 5.67 7.81
CA ASP A 120 -1.00 4.67 8.82
C ASP A 120 -0.68 3.25 8.38
N SER A 121 -0.90 2.93 7.09
CA SER A 121 -0.56 1.62 6.53
C SER A 121 0.94 1.34 6.57
N PHE A 122 1.78 2.34 6.27
CA PHE A 122 3.22 2.19 6.40
C PHE A 122 3.66 2.12 7.86
N ASN A 123 3.05 2.89 8.75
CA ASN A 123 3.35 2.83 10.19
C ASN A 123 3.00 1.47 10.82
N ASP A 124 1.90 0.83 10.40
CA ASP A 124 1.57 -0.53 10.82
C ASP A 124 2.66 -1.53 10.40
N PHE A 125 3.15 -1.42 9.15
CA PHE A 125 4.25 -2.24 8.66
C PHE A 125 5.56 -1.96 9.42
N LEU A 126 5.91 -0.68 9.58
CA LEU A 126 7.09 -0.24 10.33
C LEU A 126 7.09 -0.78 11.77
N ALA A 127 5.93 -0.77 12.43
CA ALA A 127 5.80 -1.29 13.78
C ALA A 127 6.07 -2.81 13.87
N ILE A 128 5.74 -3.57 12.83
CA ILE A 128 6.09 -5.00 12.76
C ILE A 128 7.59 -5.17 12.55
N VAL A 129 8.16 -4.44 11.58
CA VAL A 129 9.59 -4.48 11.25
C VAL A 129 10.45 -4.10 12.46
N ALA A 130 10.10 -3.02 13.16
CA ALA A 130 10.85 -2.55 14.34
C ALA A 130 10.96 -3.60 15.45
N ARG A 131 9.92 -4.43 15.63
CA ARG A 131 9.96 -5.54 16.60
C ARG A 131 10.83 -6.72 16.18
N CYS A 132 11.21 -6.78 14.91
CA CYS A 132 12.08 -7.83 14.37
C CYS A 132 13.56 -7.46 14.41
N LEU A 133 13.89 -6.19 14.72
CA LEU A 133 15.24 -5.64 14.63
C LEU A 133 15.81 -5.34 16.02
N PRO A 134 17.15 -5.36 16.18
CA PRO A 134 17.81 -4.77 17.34
C PRO A 134 17.53 -3.27 17.48
N ASP A 135 17.62 -2.74 18.70
CA ASP A 135 17.32 -1.32 19.00
C ASP A 135 18.28 -0.33 18.32
N ASP A 136 19.49 -0.77 17.96
CA ASP A 136 20.54 -0.01 17.31
C ASP A 136 20.45 -0.02 15.77
N VAL A 137 19.44 -0.64 15.20
CA VAL A 137 19.19 -0.67 13.74
C VAL A 137 18.09 0.32 13.36
N ASP A 138 18.31 1.13 12.34
CA ASP A 138 17.28 2.03 11.82
C ASP A 138 16.12 1.28 11.15
N ALA A 139 15.10 1.00 11.95
CA ALA A 139 13.90 0.27 11.50
C ALA A 139 13.18 0.96 10.34
N PHE A 140 13.21 2.30 10.25
CA PHE A 140 12.56 3.02 9.17
C PHE A 140 13.23 2.74 7.82
N SER A 141 14.57 2.78 7.78
CA SER A 141 15.32 2.45 6.56
C SER A 141 15.10 1.01 6.15
N GLN A 142 15.16 0.05 7.09
CA GLN A 142 14.95 -1.35 6.76
C GLN A 142 13.51 -1.64 6.29
N ALA A 143 12.51 -1.04 6.92
CA ALA A 143 11.13 -1.12 6.47
C ALA A 143 10.96 -0.52 5.07
N SER A 144 11.60 0.61 4.78
CA SER A 144 11.53 1.28 3.47
C SER A 144 12.16 0.43 2.37
N TYR A 145 13.31 -0.19 2.62
CA TYR A 145 13.97 -1.09 1.66
C TYR A 145 13.14 -2.34 1.41
N LEU A 146 12.66 -2.97 2.48
CA LEU A 146 11.81 -4.15 2.36
C LEU A 146 10.51 -3.84 1.62
N TRP A 147 9.85 -2.72 1.96
CA TRP A 147 8.64 -2.29 1.26
C TRP A 147 8.89 -2.04 -0.23
N ALA A 148 9.98 -1.34 -0.59
CA ALA A 148 10.33 -1.10 -1.99
C ALA A 148 10.58 -2.41 -2.76
N ALA A 149 11.23 -3.40 -2.12
CA ALA A 149 11.46 -4.72 -2.71
C ALA A 149 10.14 -5.48 -2.94
N LEU A 150 9.25 -5.51 -1.94
CA LEU A 150 7.92 -6.14 -2.04
C LEU A 150 7.08 -5.48 -3.13
N HIS A 151 7.06 -4.13 -3.14
CA HIS A 151 6.30 -3.35 -4.12
C HIS A 151 6.82 -3.56 -5.55
N GLY A 152 8.14 -3.50 -5.73
CA GLY A 152 8.77 -3.75 -7.01
C GLY A 152 8.45 -5.14 -7.56
N ARG A 153 8.57 -6.18 -6.73
CA ARG A 153 8.25 -7.55 -7.12
C ARG A 153 6.76 -7.74 -7.44
N ALA A 154 5.85 -7.16 -6.65
CA ALA A 154 4.42 -7.24 -6.87
C ALA A 154 4.03 -6.55 -8.20
N THR A 155 4.55 -5.34 -8.43
CA THR A 155 4.29 -4.55 -9.64
C THR A 155 4.85 -5.24 -10.90
N LEU A 156 6.13 -5.65 -10.86
CA LEU A 156 6.78 -6.32 -11.99
C LEU A 156 6.16 -7.70 -12.25
N GLY A 157 5.80 -8.43 -11.21
CA GLY A 157 5.14 -9.73 -11.36
C GLY A 157 3.78 -9.64 -12.06
N GLY A 158 3.04 -8.55 -11.82
CA GLY A 158 1.81 -8.25 -12.54
C GLY A 158 2.04 -7.78 -13.98
N ALA A 159 3.09 -7.00 -14.21
CA ALA A 159 3.42 -6.43 -15.53
C ALA A 159 4.09 -7.44 -16.47
N ILE A 160 4.91 -8.35 -15.94
CA ILE A 160 5.70 -9.33 -16.72
C ILE A 160 5.50 -10.74 -16.11
N PRO A 161 4.30 -11.32 -16.22
CA PRO A 161 3.98 -12.60 -15.56
C PRO A 161 4.74 -13.80 -16.12
N THR A 162 5.26 -13.69 -17.33
CA THR A 162 6.03 -14.76 -18.00
C THR A 162 7.53 -14.76 -17.64
N PHE A 163 8.01 -13.75 -16.92
CA PHE A 163 9.38 -13.75 -16.42
C PHE A 163 9.55 -14.87 -15.37
N PRO A 164 10.68 -15.60 -15.33
CA PRO A 164 10.90 -16.71 -14.40
C PRO A 164 11.17 -16.19 -12.98
N TRP A 165 10.17 -15.56 -12.38
CA TRP A 165 10.26 -15.07 -11.01
C TRP A 165 10.45 -16.19 -10.01
N PRO A 166 11.28 -16.01 -8.95
CA PRO A 166 11.32 -16.95 -7.85
C PRO A 166 9.92 -17.07 -7.19
N PRO A 167 9.60 -18.23 -6.61
CA PRO A 167 8.39 -18.40 -5.82
C PRO A 167 8.25 -17.32 -4.75
N ILE A 168 7.01 -16.89 -4.48
CA ILE A 168 6.74 -15.76 -3.58
C ILE A 168 7.30 -16.02 -2.17
N ASP A 169 7.12 -17.22 -1.62
CA ASP A 169 7.63 -17.54 -0.27
C ASP A 169 9.16 -17.51 -0.23
N GLU A 170 9.85 -18.02 -1.24
CA GLU A 170 11.31 -17.94 -1.35
C GLU A 170 11.79 -16.48 -1.44
N TYR A 171 11.08 -15.66 -2.23
CA TYR A 171 11.39 -14.25 -2.33
C TYR A 171 11.22 -13.51 -1.00
N ILE A 172 10.12 -13.79 -0.27
CA ILE A 172 9.86 -13.20 1.04
C ILE A 172 10.98 -13.56 2.02
N GLU A 173 11.33 -14.84 2.14
CA GLU A 173 12.40 -15.27 3.05
C GLU A 173 13.73 -14.58 2.72
N ARG A 174 14.06 -14.48 1.43
CA ARG A 174 15.29 -13.81 1.00
C ARG A 174 15.30 -12.31 1.34
N MET A 175 14.17 -11.62 1.18
CA MET A 175 14.06 -10.20 1.53
C MET A 175 14.11 -9.99 3.05
N ILE A 176 13.49 -10.85 3.82
CA ILE A 176 13.59 -10.83 5.29
C ILE A 176 15.03 -11.09 5.73
N GLU A 177 15.71 -12.06 5.14
CA GLU A 177 17.13 -12.32 5.42
C GLU A 177 17.99 -11.07 5.16
N LEU A 178 17.81 -10.42 4.02
CA LEU A 178 18.63 -9.27 3.64
C LEU A 178 18.39 -8.02 4.48
N HIS A 179 17.15 -7.76 4.86
CA HIS A 179 16.76 -6.48 5.47
C HIS A 179 16.46 -6.56 6.95
N ILE A 180 16.28 -7.76 7.50
CA ILE A 180 15.90 -7.95 8.89
C ILE A 180 16.94 -8.74 9.64
N THR A 181 17.15 -10.02 9.31
CA THR A 181 18.04 -10.88 10.08
C THR A 181 19.52 -10.70 9.75
N GLY A 182 19.83 -10.22 8.56
CA GLY A 182 21.19 -9.90 8.11
C GLY A 182 21.49 -8.39 8.07
N ALA A 183 20.59 -7.55 8.59
CA ALA A 183 20.77 -6.10 8.58
C ALA A 183 22.04 -5.71 9.38
N PRO A 184 22.93 -4.85 8.81
CA PRO A 184 24.08 -4.36 9.55
C PRO A 184 23.63 -3.51 10.74
N THR A 185 24.32 -3.63 11.87
CA THR A 185 24.14 -2.75 13.02
C THR A 185 24.92 -1.46 12.78
N ASP A 186 24.39 -0.31 13.21
CA ASP A 186 25.05 1.00 13.05
C ASP A 186 26.46 1.04 13.73
N ALA A 187 26.72 0.13 14.66
CA ALA A 187 28.03 -0.02 15.30
C ALA A 187 29.13 -0.55 14.35
N ALA A 188 28.77 -1.17 13.23
CA ALA A 188 29.74 -1.72 12.29
C ALA A 188 30.32 -0.67 11.30
N GLU A 189 29.68 0.48 11.15
CA GLU A 189 30.14 1.56 10.25
C GLU A 189 31.07 2.58 10.95
N ALA A 190 31.27 2.46 12.27
CA ALA A 190 32.11 3.37 13.08
C ALA A 190 33.52 2.88 13.34
N SER A 191 34.00 1.84 12.60
CA SER A 191 35.34 1.25 12.76
C SER A 191 36.16 1.44 11.43
#